data_017bbdd600f885c2f3606ebc9a71f3f2
#
_entry.id   017bbdd600f885c2f3606ebc9a71f3f2
#
_cell.length_a   1.000
_cell.length_b   1.000
_cell.length_c   1.000
_cell.angle_alpha   90.00
_cell.angle_beta   90.00
_cell.angle_gamma   90.00
#
_symmetry.space_group_name_H-M   'P 1'
#
loop_
_entity.id
_entity.type
_entity.pdbx_description
1 polymer ?
#
loop_
_entity_poly.entity_id
_entity_poly.type
_entity_poly.pdbx_seq_one_letter_code
_entity_poly.pdbx_strand_id
1 'polypeptide(L)'
;YPNPFNAETTIQFSVPNTTRNFVELRAFDVRGRMIKKFANKNFNPGVHKLNWNSSIYSSGIYFIELRSGNFIQIEKVSLIK
;
A
#
# COMPACT_ATOMS: atom_id res chain seq x y z
N TYR A 1 15.06 18.89 7.36
CA TYR A 1 14.02 19.49 6.60
C TYR A 1 13.65 18.59 5.44
N PRO A 2 12.43 18.16 5.38
CA PRO A 2 12.05 17.25 4.32
C PRO A 2 12.09 17.98 2.99
N ASN A 3 12.70 17.34 2.06
CA ASN A 3 12.71 17.82 0.71
C ASN A 3 11.30 17.65 0.15
N PRO A 4 10.63 18.72 -0.30
CA PRO A 4 9.30 18.57 -0.83
C PRO A 4 9.21 17.66 -2.05
N PHE A 5 10.33 17.43 -2.69
CA PHE A 5 10.35 16.51 -3.83
C PHE A 5 10.56 15.06 -3.41
N ASN A 6 10.82 14.83 -2.15
CA ASN A 6 11.06 13.50 -1.64
C ASN A 6 9.84 13.00 -0.90
N ALA A 7 8.75 12.86 -1.64
CA ALA A 7 7.48 12.44 -1.07
C ALA A 7 7.41 10.92 -1.05
N GLU A 8 8.11 10.33 -0.09
CA GLU A 8 8.09 8.89 0.08
C GLU A 8 7.35 8.50 1.35
N THR A 9 6.58 7.46 1.25
CA THR A 9 5.85 6.90 2.38
C THR A 9 6.18 5.43 2.49
N THR A 10 6.49 4.99 3.69
CA THR A 10 6.72 3.57 3.94
C THR A 10 5.38 2.92 4.26
N ILE A 11 5.06 1.88 3.53
CA ILE A 11 3.86 1.09 3.77
C ILE A 11 4.30 -0.19 4.44
N GLN A 12 3.74 -0.45 5.62
CA GLN A 12 4.01 -1.68 6.36
C GLN A 12 2.75 -2.52 6.34
N PHE A 13 2.91 -3.79 6.01
CA PHE A 13 1.76 -4.68 5.95
C PHE A 13 2.15 -6.05 6.47
N SER A 14 1.15 -6.77 6.98
CA SER A 14 1.34 -8.11 7.51
C SER A 14 0.68 -9.12 6.59
N VAL A 15 1.42 -10.16 6.25
CA VAL A 15 0.90 -11.25 5.44
C VAL A 15 0.53 -12.38 6.40
N PRO A 16 -0.73 -12.84 6.38
CA PRO A 16 -1.16 -13.90 7.29
C PRO A 16 -0.42 -15.20 7.04
N ASN A 17 -0.27 -15.99 8.09
CA ASN A 17 0.31 -17.31 7.99
C ASN A 17 -0.76 -18.29 7.52
N THR A 18 -0.96 -18.34 6.21
CA THR A 18 -1.93 -19.22 5.60
C THR A 18 -1.24 -20.08 4.55
N THR A 19 -2.00 -20.99 3.98
CA THR A 19 -1.46 -21.85 2.92
C THR A 19 -1.29 -21.09 1.61
N ARG A 20 -1.93 -19.95 1.50
CA ARG A 20 -1.83 -19.11 0.31
C ARG A 20 -1.21 -17.79 0.68
N ASN A 21 -0.06 -17.52 0.08
CA ASN A 21 0.71 -16.32 0.38
C ASN A 21 0.74 -15.35 -0.80
N PHE A 22 -0.10 -15.58 -1.80
CA PHE A 22 -0.18 -14.66 -2.93
C PHE A 22 -0.89 -13.39 -2.48
N VAL A 23 -0.23 -12.27 -2.65
CA VAL A 23 -0.68 -10.99 -2.13
C VAL A 23 -0.81 -9.98 -3.25
N GLU A 24 -1.95 -9.32 -3.29
CA GLU A 24 -2.13 -8.12 -4.09
C GLU A 24 -2.17 -6.91 -3.18
N LEU A 25 -1.38 -5.91 -3.49
CA LEU A 25 -1.32 -4.69 -2.71
C LEU A 25 -1.57 -3.52 -3.64
N ARG A 26 -2.64 -2.79 -3.39
CA ARG A 26 -3.10 -1.73 -4.29
C ARG A 26 -3.45 -0.48 -3.52
N ALA A 27 -3.31 0.67 -4.19
CA ALA A 27 -3.70 1.95 -3.61
C ALA A 27 -4.87 2.53 -4.37
N PHE A 28 -5.79 3.14 -3.63
CA PHE A 28 -6.99 3.75 -4.17
C PHE A 28 -7.12 5.18 -3.65
N ASP A 29 -7.70 6.05 -4.47
CA ASP A 29 -8.03 7.40 -4.02
C ASP A 29 -9.39 7.40 -3.32
N VAL A 30 -9.84 8.59 -2.89
CA VAL A 30 -11.10 8.70 -2.13
C VAL A 30 -12.32 8.36 -2.98
N ARG A 31 -12.17 8.36 -4.30
CA ARG A 31 -13.26 8.01 -5.20
C ARG A 31 -13.30 6.51 -5.50
N GLY A 32 -12.38 5.76 -4.91
CA GLY A 32 -12.31 4.33 -5.14
C GLY A 32 -11.59 3.92 -6.40
N ARG A 33 -10.89 4.86 -7.04
CA ARG A 33 -10.12 4.54 -8.26
C ARG A 33 -8.77 3.99 -7.86
N MET A 34 -8.39 2.89 -8.50
CA MET A 34 -7.07 2.32 -8.27
C MET A 34 -6.03 3.19 -8.94
N ILE A 35 -5.09 3.71 -8.15
CA ILE A 35 -4.06 4.59 -8.67
C ILE A 35 -2.71 3.91 -8.78
N LYS A 36 -2.52 2.79 -8.09
CA LYS A 36 -1.26 2.08 -8.16
C LYS A 36 -1.41 0.65 -7.67
N LYS A 37 -0.72 -0.26 -8.33
CA LYS A 37 -0.56 -1.63 -7.85
C LYS A 37 0.89 -1.79 -7.41
N PHE A 38 1.09 -2.07 -6.12
CA PHE A 38 2.43 -2.19 -5.55
C PHE A 38 3.02 -3.58 -5.74
N ALA A 39 2.18 -4.59 -5.56
CA ALA A 39 2.65 -5.96 -5.57
C ALA A 39 1.54 -6.88 -6.01
N ASN A 40 1.94 -7.97 -6.64
CA ASN A 40 1.04 -9.00 -7.12
C ASN A 40 1.87 -10.27 -7.22
N LYS A 41 2.25 -10.81 -6.07
CA LYS A 41 3.17 -11.94 -6.03
C LYS A 41 3.06 -12.63 -4.68
N ASN A 42 3.78 -13.73 -4.56
CA ASN A 42 3.85 -14.46 -3.29
C ASN A 42 4.77 -13.74 -2.32
N PHE A 43 4.33 -13.69 -1.06
CA PHE A 43 5.12 -13.16 0.04
C PHE A 43 5.18 -14.21 1.14
N ASN A 44 6.28 -14.24 1.86
CA ASN A 44 6.35 -15.04 3.07
C ASN A 44 5.45 -14.44 4.14
N PRO A 45 4.87 -15.26 5.02
CA PRO A 45 4.13 -14.71 6.14
C PRO A 45 5.00 -13.80 6.99
N GLY A 46 4.38 -12.80 7.59
CA GLY A 46 5.08 -11.88 8.45
C GLY A 46 4.90 -10.45 8.02
N VAL A 47 5.75 -9.59 8.56
CA VAL A 47 5.67 -8.16 8.33
C VAL A 47 6.60 -7.77 7.20
N HIS A 48 6.07 -6.99 6.28
CA HIS A 48 6.82 -6.50 5.12
C HIS A 48 6.69 -5.00 5.04
N LYS A 49 7.66 -4.37 4.40
CA LYS A 49 7.66 -2.93 4.18
C LYS A 49 7.98 -2.65 2.73
N LEU A 50 7.37 -1.60 2.20
CA LEU A 50 7.75 -1.08 0.91
C LEU A 50 7.64 0.43 0.91
N ASN A 51 8.38 1.07 0.03
CA ASN A 51 8.35 2.51 -0.10
C ASN A 51 7.47 2.91 -1.26
N TRP A 52 6.64 3.91 -1.02
CA TRP A 52 5.78 4.47 -2.04
C TRP A 52 6.27 5.88 -2.37
N ASN A 53 6.76 6.03 -3.59
CA ASN A 53 7.11 7.35 -4.08
C ASN A 53 5.83 8.00 -4.57
N SER A 54 5.32 8.91 -3.76
CA SER A 54 4.02 9.53 -4.01
C SER A 54 4.15 10.94 -4.58
N SER A 55 5.29 11.27 -5.14
CA SER A 55 5.55 12.63 -5.60
C SER A 55 4.60 13.08 -6.71
N ILE A 56 4.07 12.14 -7.49
CA ILE A 56 3.16 12.47 -8.58
C ILE A 56 1.70 12.55 -8.13
N TYR A 57 1.42 12.24 -6.87
CA TYR A 57 0.05 12.25 -6.36
C TYR A 57 -0.18 13.47 -5.49
N SER A 58 -1.42 13.96 -5.48
CA SER A 58 -1.80 15.09 -4.67
C SER A 58 -1.81 14.74 -3.20
N SER A 59 -1.58 15.73 -2.34
CA SER A 59 -1.83 15.55 -0.92
C SER A 59 -3.27 15.16 -0.72
N GLY A 60 -3.52 14.27 0.21
CA GLY A 60 -4.87 13.82 0.48
C GLY A 60 -4.90 12.44 1.11
N ILE A 61 -6.09 11.89 1.12
CA ILE A 61 -6.36 10.59 1.74
C ILE A 61 -6.36 9.51 0.66
N TYR A 62 -5.69 8.42 0.97
CA TYR A 62 -5.61 7.27 0.10
C TYR A 62 -5.85 5.99 0.90
N PHE A 63 -6.23 4.94 0.22
CA PHE A 63 -6.50 3.66 0.86
C PHE A 63 -5.60 2.60 0.25
N ILE A 64 -4.95 1.85 1.12
CA ILE A 64 -4.09 0.74 0.70
C ILE A 64 -4.84 -0.53 1.01
N GLU A 65 -5.09 -1.32 -0.03
CA GLU A 65 -5.80 -2.58 0.11
C GLU A 65 -4.81 -3.73 -0.03
N LEU A 66 -4.79 -4.60 0.95
CA LEU A 66 -4.06 -5.86 0.88
C LEU A 66 -5.09 -6.97 0.73
N ARG A 67 -4.90 -7.77 -0.30
CA ARG A 67 -5.78 -8.89 -0.58
C ARG A 67 -4.96 -10.16 -0.73
N SER A 68 -5.36 -11.21 -0.01
CA SER A 68 -4.70 -12.50 -0.09
C SER A 68 -5.76 -13.57 0.11
N GLY A 69 -6.16 -14.22 -0.98
CA GLY A 69 -7.25 -15.16 -0.94
C GLY A 69 -8.54 -14.46 -0.50
N ASN A 70 -9.14 -14.95 0.57
CA ASN A 70 -10.34 -14.34 1.13
C ASN A 70 -10.04 -13.24 2.14
N PHE A 71 -8.77 -13.03 2.43
CA PHE A 71 -8.37 -12.02 3.40
C PHE A 71 -8.24 -10.67 2.70
N ILE A 72 -8.90 -9.66 3.26
CA ILE A 72 -8.83 -8.29 2.74
C ILE A 72 -8.62 -7.36 3.92
N GLN A 73 -7.64 -6.49 3.80
CA GLN A 73 -7.37 -5.47 4.80
C GLN A 73 -7.19 -4.15 4.08
N ILE A 74 -7.82 -3.09 4.63
CA ILE A 74 -7.74 -1.77 4.04
C ILE A 74 -7.21 -0.82 5.09
N GLU A 75 -6.25 0.00 4.71
CA GLU A 75 -5.64 0.96 5.62
C GLU A 75 -5.67 2.34 4.99
N LYS A 76 -6.03 3.33 5.80
CA LYS A 76 -6.07 4.71 5.34
C LYS A 76 -4.70 5.34 5.50
N VAL A 77 -4.26 6.05 4.47
CA VAL A 77 -2.96 6.71 4.46
C VAL A 77 -3.17 8.17 4.06
N SER A 78 -2.54 9.07 4.79
CA SER A 78 -2.56 10.48 4.43
C SER A 78 -1.23 10.84 3.77
N LEU A 79 -1.30 11.42 2.60
CA LEU A 79 -0.13 11.98 1.94
C LEU A 79 -0.10 13.48 2.20
N ILE A 80 0.99 13.94 2.78
CA ILE A 80 1.17 15.35 3.09
C ILE A 80 2.47 15.79 2.42
N LYS A 81 2.35 16.77 1.57
CA LYS A 81 3.50 17.29 0.84
C LYS A 81 3.80 18.72 1.21
#